data_27758504fd0567e846515ab7df7e20cb
#
_entry.id   27758504fd0567e846515ab7df7e20cb
#
_cell.length_a   1.000
_cell.length_b   1.000
_cell.length_c   1.000
_cell.angle_alpha   90.00
_cell.angle_beta   90.00
_cell.angle_gamma   90.00
#
_symmetry.space_group_name_H-M   'P 1'
#
loop_
_entity.id
_entity.type
_entity.pdbx_description
1 polymer ?
#
loop_
_entity_poly.entity_id
_entity_poly.type
_entity_poly.pdbx_seq_one_letter_code
_entity_poly.pdbx_strand_id
1 'polypeptide(L)'
;MVLYTDVCIFEEYRKRLGQYQADIVTLMSFRDAALSFQMIEGPGSGRQFTARRRVRLGDATPNGRLRLDSVARYLQDVSNDDTRDADWSDPHWWVVRRTVIDVHQFPEYMQEIDLTTWCGGIGSHWAERRTRISAVDGTPLIDAASLWVHVDEATMQPSKVPTDVVDILSASAGGRDVNARLLLRDKLFNESNVNTSPWPLRFADFDAVGHMNNAAYCVIVEEFLAAHRDVRAPLRAVVEHVVQVEPGQDPVRHIASGNADLELQLRVGSTMHAAMWCGLNP
;
A
#
# COMPACT_ATOMS: atom_id res chain seq x y z
N MET A 1 -17.33 13.65 -22.94
CA MET A 1 -16.22 14.31 -23.63
C MET A 1 -15.48 15.16 -22.60
N VAL A 2 -14.69 14.54 -21.76
CA VAL A 2 -13.57 15.15 -20.99
C VAL A 2 -12.57 14.04 -20.79
N LEU A 3 -11.56 14.01 -21.58
CA LEU A 3 -10.40 13.11 -21.48
C LEU A 3 -9.17 13.97 -21.68
N TYR A 4 -8.11 13.70 -20.95
CA TYR A 4 -6.78 14.26 -21.07
C TYR A 4 -6.46 15.47 -20.18
N THR A 5 -6.23 15.21 -18.87
CA THR A 5 -5.41 16.14 -18.07
C THR A 5 -4.55 15.48 -17.00
N ASP A 6 -4.62 14.15 -16.77
CA ASP A 6 -4.05 13.53 -15.56
C ASP A 6 -2.54 13.24 -15.62
N VAL A 7 -1.94 13.13 -16.81
CA VAL A 7 -0.50 12.85 -16.96
C VAL A 7 0.38 14.09 -16.70
N CYS A 8 -0.10 15.28 -17.04
CA CYS A 8 0.69 16.51 -16.91
C CYS A 8 0.96 16.97 -15.49
N ILE A 9 0.10 16.66 -14.55
CA ILE A 9 0.14 17.24 -13.19
C ILE A 9 1.12 16.51 -12.29
N PHE A 10 1.23 15.19 -12.43
CA PHE A 10 2.29 14.43 -11.75
C PHE A 10 3.68 14.75 -12.33
N GLU A 11 3.79 15.10 -13.62
CA GLU A 11 5.06 15.56 -14.19
C GLU A 11 5.48 16.94 -13.69
N GLU A 12 4.55 17.86 -13.50
CA GLU A 12 4.87 19.19 -12.99
C GLU A 12 5.23 19.19 -11.49
N TYR A 13 4.57 18.32 -10.70
CA TYR A 13 4.97 18.03 -9.33
C TYR A 13 6.34 17.33 -9.27
N ARG A 14 6.62 16.42 -10.22
CA ARG A 14 7.95 15.82 -10.43
C ARG A 14 9.03 16.88 -10.72
N LYS A 15 8.75 17.87 -11.54
CA LYS A 15 9.71 18.94 -11.89
C LYS A 15 10.01 19.86 -10.71
N ARG A 16 9.04 20.21 -9.88
CA ARG A 16 9.24 21.03 -8.67
C ARG A 16 10.00 20.30 -7.56
N LEU A 17 9.85 18.98 -7.41
CA LEU A 17 10.60 18.19 -6.46
C LEU A 17 11.99 17.73 -6.97
N GLY A 18 12.23 17.79 -8.29
CA GLY A 18 13.45 17.30 -8.93
C GLY A 18 14.65 18.25 -8.89
N GLN A 19 14.49 19.49 -8.40
CA GLN A 19 15.60 20.48 -8.36
C GLN A 19 16.42 20.48 -7.07
N TYR A 20 16.05 19.69 -6.05
CA TYR A 20 16.85 19.56 -4.83
C TYR A 20 17.24 18.10 -4.59
N GLN A 21 18.48 17.79 -4.89
CA GLN A 21 19.26 16.56 -4.64
C GLN A 21 19.61 15.72 -5.87
N ALA A 22 20.41 16.27 -6.70
CA ALA A 22 21.27 15.52 -7.61
C ALA A 22 22.67 15.39 -6.97
N ASP A 23 22.83 14.67 -5.85
CA ASP A 23 24.15 14.21 -5.42
C ASP A 23 24.01 13.11 -4.36
N ILE A 24 24.71 12.00 -4.62
CA ILE A 24 24.79 10.77 -3.82
C ILE A 24 23.54 9.87 -3.97
N VAL A 25 23.26 9.39 -5.18
CA VAL A 25 22.49 8.17 -5.37
C VAL A 25 23.46 7.01 -5.51
N THR A 26 23.91 6.47 -4.41
CA THR A 26 24.33 5.06 -4.37
C THR A 26 23.18 4.26 -4.98
N LEU A 27 23.50 3.32 -5.88
CA LEU A 27 22.51 2.49 -6.58
C LEU A 27 21.71 1.67 -5.56
N MET A 28 20.68 2.26 -4.98
CA MET A 28 19.71 1.52 -4.14
C MET A 28 18.85 0.67 -5.07
N SER A 29 18.69 -0.60 -4.76
CA SER A 29 17.74 -1.50 -5.40
C SER A 29 16.33 -1.31 -4.83
N PHE A 30 15.31 -1.96 -5.44
CA PHE A 30 13.97 -2.07 -4.85
C PHE A 30 14.05 -2.70 -3.46
N ARG A 31 14.88 -3.74 -3.28
CA ARG A 31 15.12 -4.37 -2.00
C ARG A 31 15.61 -3.38 -0.94
N ASP A 32 16.68 -2.64 -1.25
CA ASP A 32 17.25 -1.67 -0.30
C ASP A 32 16.23 -0.59 0.07
N ALA A 33 15.49 -0.10 -0.93
CA ALA A 33 14.45 0.89 -0.73
C ALA A 33 13.30 0.36 0.14
N ALA A 34 12.83 -0.86 -0.12
CA ALA A 34 11.77 -1.50 0.65
C ALA A 34 12.21 -1.75 2.10
N LEU A 35 13.42 -2.28 2.31
CA LEU A 35 13.96 -2.57 3.64
C LEU A 35 14.34 -1.31 4.44
N SER A 36 14.56 -0.17 3.78
CA SER A 36 14.80 1.11 4.46
C SER A 36 13.58 1.67 5.18
N PHE A 37 12.38 1.19 4.86
CA PHE A 37 11.16 1.68 5.51
C PHE A 37 11.06 1.20 6.96
N GLN A 38 10.76 2.13 7.88
CA GLN A 38 10.68 1.84 9.31
C GLN A 38 9.22 1.64 9.76
N MET A 39 8.92 0.46 10.30
CA MET A 39 7.72 0.30 11.12
C MET A 39 7.93 1.01 12.46
N ILE A 40 6.84 1.54 13.01
CA ILE A 40 6.83 2.22 14.31
C ILE A 40 5.86 1.50 15.25
N GLU A 41 6.16 1.58 16.54
CA GLU A 41 5.26 1.09 17.58
C GLU A 41 3.96 1.89 17.63
N GLY A 42 2.96 1.31 18.28
CA GLY A 42 1.68 1.98 18.53
C GLY A 42 1.87 3.28 19.32
N PRO A 43 0.95 4.25 19.17
CA PRO A 43 1.06 5.52 19.84
C PRO A 43 0.83 5.37 21.35
N GLY A 44 1.56 6.16 22.14
CA GLY A 44 1.36 6.24 23.59
C GLY A 44 0.09 6.98 24.00
N SER A 45 -0.55 7.71 23.08
CA SER A 45 -1.77 8.49 23.28
C SER A 45 -2.49 8.75 21.97
N GLY A 46 -3.68 9.31 22.04
CA GLY A 46 -4.48 9.67 20.88
C GLY A 46 -5.38 8.52 20.41
N ARG A 47 -6.00 8.75 19.25
CA ARG A 47 -7.00 7.85 18.71
C ARG A 47 -6.36 6.53 18.23
N GLN A 48 -6.91 5.45 18.71
CA GLN A 48 -6.73 4.09 18.20
C GLN A 48 -8.10 3.45 18.06
N PHE A 49 -8.29 2.66 17.01
CA PHE A 49 -9.51 1.89 16.78
C PHE A 49 -9.17 0.43 16.61
N THR A 50 -9.94 -0.46 17.23
CA THR A 50 -9.71 -1.91 17.14
C THR A 50 -11.00 -2.61 16.71
N ALA A 51 -10.88 -3.44 15.67
CA ALA A 51 -11.95 -4.33 15.21
C ALA A 51 -11.48 -5.77 15.27
N ARG A 52 -12.34 -6.67 15.78
CA ARG A 52 -12.09 -8.11 15.78
C ARG A 52 -12.64 -8.76 14.54
N ARG A 53 -11.87 -9.65 13.94
CA ARG A 53 -12.26 -10.43 12.77
C ARG A 53 -11.85 -11.89 12.93
N ARG A 54 -12.48 -12.73 12.13
CA ARG A 54 -12.08 -14.13 11.97
C ARG A 54 -11.69 -14.37 10.53
N VAL A 55 -10.54 -15.00 10.28
CA VAL A 55 -10.11 -15.39 8.94
C VAL A 55 -11.12 -16.35 8.33
N ARG A 56 -11.74 -15.99 7.22
CA ARG A 56 -12.78 -16.77 6.56
C ARG A 56 -12.20 -17.63 5.44
N LEU A 57 -13.00 -18.58 4.96
CA LEU A 57 -12.58 -19.51 3.90
C LEU A 57 -12.11 -18.78 2.63
N GLY A 58 -12.81 -17.75 2.22
CA GLY A 58 -12.48 -16.95 1.04
C GLY A 58 -11.23 -16.08 1.20
N ASP A 59 -10.70 -15.93 2.42
CA ASP A 59 -9.53 -15.10 2.72
C ASP A 59 -8.23 -15.91 2.81
N ALA A 60 -8.35 -17.24 2.86
CA ALA A 60 -7.22 -18.13 3.08
C ALA A 60 -6.73 -18.78 1.78
N THR A 61 -5.45 -19.13 1.76
CA THR A 61 -4.85 -19.99 0.73
C THR A 61 -5.31 -21.44 0.89
N PRO A 62 -5.08 -22.31 -0.12
CA PRO A 62 -5.30 -23.74 0.02
C PRO A 62 -4.56 -24.40 1.21
N ASN A 63 -3.48 -23.79 1.69
CA ASN A 63 -2.72 -24.25 2.85
C ASN A 63 -3.22 -23.65 4.19
N GLY A 64 -4.29 -22.86 4.15
CA GLY A 64 -4.95 -22.33 5.35
C GLY A 64 -4.42 -21.00 5.85
N ARG A 65 -3.31 -20.43 5.32
CA ARG A 65 -2.85 -19.10 5.74
C ARG A 65 -3.66 -17.97 5.12
N LEU A 66 -3.78 -16.84 5.82
CA LEU A 66 -4.37 -15.61 5.29
C LEU A 66 -3.57 -15.12 4.07
N ARG A 67 -4.26 -14.72 2.97
CA ARG A 67 -3.63 -14.15 1.77
C ARG A 67 -3.32 -12.67 1.95
N LEU A 68 -2.31 -12.18 1.24
CA LEU A 68 -1.94 -10.75 1.28
C LEU A 68 -3.02 -9.83 0.68
N ASP A 69 -3.76 -10.28 -0.34
CA ASP A 69 -4.90 -9.52 -0.85
C ASP A 69 -6.02 -9.41 0.19
N SER A 70 -6.20 -10.45 1.01
CA SER A 70 -7.14 -10.40 2.13
C SER A 70 -6.65 -9.50 3.25
N VAL A 71 -5.36 -9.49 3.56
CA VAL A 71 -4.76 -8.50 4.46
C VAL A 71 -5.07 -7.09 3.97
N ALA A 72 -4.80 -6.79 2.69
CA ALA A 72 -5.06 -5.47 2.13
C ALA A 72 -6.54 -5.05 2.21
N ARG A 73 -7.49 -5.99 1.97
CA ARG A 73 -8.93 -5.74 2.20
C ARG A 73 -9.24 -5.44 3.67
N TYR A 74 -8.66 -6.18 4.59
CA TYR A 74 -8.84 -5.94 6.02
C TYR A 74 -8.32 -4.57 6.45
N LEU A 75 -7.20 -4.11 5.86
CA LEU A 75 -6.68 -2.76 6.09
C LEU A 75 -7.65 -1.68 5.60
N GLN A 76 -8.28 -1.87 4.43
CA GLN A 76 -9.31 -0.96 3.92
C GLN A 76 -10.54 -0.93 4.82
N ASP A 77 -11.03 -2.11 5.21
CA ASP A 77 -12.23 -2.26 6.03
C ASP A 77 -12.05 -1.58 7.41
N VAL A 78 -10.94 -1.88 8.12
CA VAL A 78 -10.70 -1.28 9.44
C VAL A 78 -10.47 0.23 9.35
N SER A 79 -9.96 0.73 8.22
CA SER A 79 -9.84 2.16 7.96
C SER A 79 -11.22 2.82 7.82
N ASN A 80 -12.13 2.18 7.10
CA ASN A 80 -13.51 2.67 6.95
C ASN A 80 -14.29 2.59 8.26
N ASP A 81 -14.11 1.50 9.03
CA ASP A 81 -14.75 1.33 10.32
C ASP A 81 -14.28 2.41 11.31
N ASP A 82 -12.96 2.71 11.36
CA ASP A 82 -12.38 3.78 12.17
C ASP A 82 -12.90 5.18 11.77
N THR A 83 -13.03 5.44 10.48
CA THR A 83 -13.57 6.72 9.98
C THR A 83 -15.02 6.93 10.43
N ARG A 84 -15.84 5.87 10.40
CA ARG A 84 -17.22 5.93 10.89
C ARG A 84 -17.30 6.09 12.41
N ASP A 85 -16.46 5.38 13.15
CA ASP A 85 -16.39 5.49 14.61
C ASP A 85 -15.89 6.88 15.07
N ALA A 86 -15.07 7.53 14.25
CA ALA A 86 -14.60 8.89 14.47
C ALA A 86 -15.66 9.97 14.18
N ASP A 87 -16.85 9.58 13.65
CA ASP A 87 -17.92 10.47 13.22
C ASP A 87 -17.44 11.61 12.29
N TRP A 88 -16.56 11.25 11.34
CA TRP A 88 -16.12 12.20 10.32
C TRP A 88 -17.32 12.54 9.44
N SER A 89 -17.82 13.74 9.60
CA SER A 89 -19.11 14.19 9.04
C SER A 89 -19.06 14.49 7.55
N ASP A 90 -17.88 14.57 6.96
CA ASP A 90 -17.69 14.89 5.55
C ASP A 90 -16.94 13.77 4.83
N PRO A 91 -17.42 13.31 3.67
CA PRO A 91 -16.69 12.32 2.88
C PRO A 91 -15.40 12.95 2.35
N HIS A 92 -14.32 12.72 3.07
CA HIS A 92 -13.00 13.09 2.58
C HIS A 92 -12.52 12.08 1.55
N TRP A 93 -12.04 12.58 0.43
CA TRP A 93 -11.53 11.75 -0.64
C TRP A 93 -10.04 11.44 -0.40
N TRP A 94 -9.75 10.16 -0.21
CA TRP A 94 -8.40 9.67 0.05
C TRP A 94 -8.02 8.58 -0.94
N VAL A 95 -6.81 8.69 -1.50
CA VAL A 95 -6.25 7.66 -2.38
C VAL A 95 -5.01 7.05 -1.74
N VAL A 96 -4.90 5.72 -1.81
CA VAL A 96 -3.71 5.02 -1.31
C VAL A 96 -2.56 5.22 -2.27
N ARG A 97 -1.43 5.69 -1.74
CA ARG A 97 -0.20 5.88 -2.48
C ARG A 97 0.78 4.74 -2.29
N ARG A 98 0.82 4.18 -1.09
CA ARG A 98 1.72 3.08 -0.71
C ARG A 98 1.11 2.25 0.40
N THR A 99 1.33 0.93 0.32
CA THR A 99 1.11 0.02 1.44
C THR A 99 2.37 -0.81 1.66
N VAL A 100 2.88 -0.81 2.89
CA VAL A 100 3.96 -1.68 3.36
C VAL A 100 3.35 -2.65 4.36
N ILE A 101 3.63 -3.93 4.20
CA ILE A 101 3.09 -5.01 5.05
C ILE A 101 4.28 -5.85 5.53
N ASP A 102 4.53 -5.86 6.83
CA ASP A 102 5.46 -6.75 7.49
C ASP A 102 4.69 -7.92 8.07
N VAL A 103 4.94 -9.10 7.56
CA VAL A 103 4.34 -10.33 8.06
C VAL A 103 5.36 -11.04 8.96
N HIS A 104 5.11 -11.09 10.24
CA HIS A 104 5.89 -11.87 11.22
C HIS A 104 5.44 -13.33 11.17
N GLN A 105 4.14 -13.53 11.15
CA GLN A 105 3.46 -14.82 10.99
C GLN A 105 2.11 -14.59 10.31
N PHE A 106 1.77 -15.43 9.34
CA PHE A 106 0.45 -15.38 8.74
C PHE A 106 -0.61 -15.91 9.69
N PRO A 107 -1.73 -15.18 9.88
CA PRO A 107 -2.93 -15.74 10.52
C PRO A 107 -3.45 -16.96 9.78
N GLU A 108 -4.03 -17.91 10.49
CA GLU A 108 -4.58 -19.13 9.92
C GLU A 108 -6.10 -19.06 9.71
N TYR A 109 -6.61 -19.93 8.86
CA TYR A 109 -8.04 -20.10 8.65
C TYR A 109 -8.76 -20.35 9.98
N MET A 110 -9.89 -19.67 10.20
CA MET A 110 -10.69 -19.66 11.43
C MET A 110 -10.04 -18.97 12.64
N GLN A 111 -8.79 -18.54 12.57
CA GLN A 111 -8.19 -17.76 13.65
C GLN A 111 -8.94 -16.44 13.86
N GLU A 112 -9.19 -16.09 15.11
CA GLU A 112 -9.63 -14.74 15.49
C GLU A 112 -8.42 -13.84 15.65
N ILE A 113 -8.54 -12.64 15.11
CA ILE A 113 -7.51 -11.62 15.08
C ILE A 113 -8.09 -10.27 15.45
N ASP A 114 -7.30 -9.45 16.09
CA ASP A 114 -7.61 -8.04 16.36
C ASP A 114 -6.81 -7.14 15.39
N LEU A 115 -7.51 -6.21 14.77
CA LEU A 115 -6.92 -5.19 13.89
C LEU A 115 -6.98 -3.85 14.63
N THR A 116 -5.83 -3.37 15.08
CA THR A 116 -5.72 -2.06 15.74
C THR A 116 -5.09 -1.07 14.77
N THR A 117 -5.79 0.04 14.48
CA THR A 117 -5.33 1.07 13.56
C THR A 117 -5.19 2.43 14.24
N TRP A 118 -4.23 3.25 13.77
CA TRP A 118 -3.96 4.60 14.25
C TRP A 118 -3.27 5.46 13.19
N CYS A 119 -3.22 6.75 13.40
CA CYS A 119 -2.41 7.64 12.58
C CYS A 119 -0.94 7.57 13.01
N GLY A 120 -0.06 7.17 12.11
CA GLY A 120 1.38 7.08 12.34
C GLY A 120 2.17 8.31 11.92
N GLY A 121 1.51 9.31 11.31
CA GLY A 121 2.15 10.56 10.90
C GLY A 121 1.29 11.33 9.91
N ILE A 122 1.49 12.64 9.84
CA ILE A 122 0.73 13.55 8.99
C ILE A 122 1.71 14.42 8.20
N GLY A 123 1.41 14.65 6.94
CA GLY A 123 2.02 15.69 6.11
C GLY A 123 0.98 16.70 5.65
N SER A 124 1.36 17.62 4.79
CA SER A 124 0.46 18.71 4.35
C SER A 124 -0.75 18.23 3.52
N HIS A 125 -0.60 17.13 2.76
CA HIS A 125 -1.61 16.61 1.84
C HIS A 125 -1.82 15.11 2.00
N TRP A 126 -1.26 14.48 3.03
CA TRP A 126 -1.29 13.04 3.24
C TRP A 126 -1.22 12.69 4.71
N ALA A 127 -1.67 11.48 5.02
CA ALA A 127 -1.53 10.87 6.33
C ALA A 127 -1.09 9.41 6.18
N GLU A 128 -0.30 8.94 7.13
CA GLU A 128 0.09 7.55 7.21
C GLU A 128 -0.78 6.84 8.25
N ARG A 129 -1.52 5.85 7.82
CA ARG A 129 -2.28 4.97 8.69
C ARG A 129 -1.45 3.73 8.99
N ARG A 130 -1.30 3.42 10.25
CA ARG A 130 -0.70 2.18 10.74
C ARG A 130 -1.78 1.22 11.16
N THR A 131 -1.53 -0.06 10.98
CA THR A 131 -2.43 -1.12 11.45
C THR A 131 -1.59 -2.29 11.93
N ARG A 132 -1.84 -2.74 13.16
CA ARG A 132 -1.31 -3.99 13.69
C ARG A 132 -2.42 -5.04 13.69
N ILE A 133 -2.12 -6.19 13.14
CA ILE A 133 -2.95 -7.38 13.24
C ILE A 133 -2.31 -8.29 14.28
N SER A 134 -3.04 -8.60 15.33
CA SER A 134 -2.57 -9.44 16.44
C SER A 134 -3.47 -10.65 16.63
N ALA A 135 -2.92 -11.72 17.19
CA ALA A 135 -3.74 -12.76 17.79
C ALA A 135 -4.50 -12.21 19.01
N VAL A 136 -5.54 -12.90 19.46
CA VAL A 136 -6.38 -12.46 20.60
C VAL A 136 -5.60 -12.32 21.91
N ASP A 137 -4.49 -13.03 22.03
CA ASP A 137 -3.58 -12.93 23.18
C ASP A 137 -2.61 -11.73 23.09
N GLY A 138 -2.71 -10.93 22.03
CA GLY A 138 -1.89 -9.75 21.79
C GLY A 138 -0.60 -10.02 21.01
N THR A 139 -0.30 -11.27 20.63
CA THR A 139 0.88 -11.60 19.83
C THR A 139 0.82 -10.90 18.46
N PRO A 140 1.79 -10.04 18.09
CA PRO A 140 1.82 -9.40 16.80
C PRO A 140 2.01 -10.42 15.67
N LEU A 141 1.17 -10.34 14.65
CA LEU A 141 1.20 -11.21 13.48
C LEU A 141 1.61 -10.45 12.22
N ILE A 142 1.04 -9.25 12.00
CA ILE A 142 1.31 -8.39 10.85
C ILE A 142 1.32 -6.94 11.31
N ASP A 143 2.32 -6.18 10.86
CA ASP A 143 2.33 -4.72 10.93
C ASP A 143 2.19 -4.13 9.53
N ALA A 144 1.37 -3.10 9.38
CA ALA A 144 1.15 -2.46 8.11
C ALA A 144 1.20 -0.93 8.21
N ALA A 145 1.65 -0.29 7.12
CA ALA A 145 1.65 1.15 6.95
C ALA A 145 1.04 1.50 5.59
N SER A 146 -0.06 2.22 5.57
CA SER A 146 -0.69 2.73 4.36
C SER A 146 -0.58 4.25 4.30
N LEU A 147 0.06 4.76 3.26
CA LEU A 147 0.13 6.20 3.00
C LEU A 147 -1.05 6.60 2.14
N TRP A 148 -1.88 7.48 2.65
CA TRP A 148 -3.05 8.03 2.00
C TRP A 148 -2.81 9.48 1.62
N VAL A 149 -3.16 9.86 0.40
CA VAL A 149 -3.13 11.24 -0.09
C VAL A 149 -4.55 11.77 -0.12
N HIS A 150 -4.77 12.90 0.53
CA HIS A 150 -6.04 13.62 0.46
C HIS A 150 -6.14 14.33 -0.88
N VAL A 151 -7.27 14.17 -1.56
CA VAL A 151 -7.53 14.76 -2.88
C VAL A 151 -8.83 15.57 -2.86
N ASP A 152 -8.87 16.60 -3.69
CA ASP A 152 -10.08 17.34 -3.98
C ASP A 152 -11.00 16.50 -4.87
N GLU A 153 -12.28 16.39 -4.50
CA GLU A 153 -13.26 15.53 -5.17
C GLU A 153 -13.47 15.88 -6.64
N ALA A 154 -13.51 17.16 -6.96
CA ALA A 154 -13.83 17.64 -8.31
C ALA A 154 -12.65 17.50 -9.28
N THR A 155 -11.44 17.67 -8.76
CA THR A 155 -10.21 17.71 -9.58
C THR A 155 -9.35 16.46 -9.43
N MET A 156 -9.59 15.63 -8.40
CA MET A 156 -8.75 14.50 -7.98
C MET A 156 -7.28 14.87 -7.74
N GLN A 157 -7.02 16.17 -7.50
CA GLN A 157 -5.68 16.67 -7.22
C GLN A 157 -5.36 16.60 -5.72
N PRO A 158 -4.08 16.42 -5.34
CA PRO A 158 -3.68 16.52 -3.95
C PRO A 158 -4.15 17.82 -3.31
N SER A 159 -4.88 17.71 -2.21
CA SER A 159 -5.47 18.80 -1.45
C SER A 159 -4.97 18.76 0.00
N LYS A 160 -4.96 19.88 0.69
CA LYS A 160 -4.53 19.94 2.09
C LYS A 160 -5.41 19.06 2.96
N VAL A 161 -4.80 18.36 3.90
CA VAL A 161 -5.54 17.60 4.90
C VAL A 161 -6.42 18.60 5.68
N PRO A 162 -7.74 18.36 5.79
CA PRO A 162 -8.65 19.23 6.53
C PRO A 162 -8.28 19.38 8.01
N THR A 163 -8.54 20.55 8.58
CA THR A 163 -8.09 20.86 9.94
C THR A 163 -8.75 19.95 10.99
N ASP A 164 -10.02 19.63 10.83
CA ASP A 164 -10.78 18.72 11.69
C ASP A 164 -10.17 17.32 11.71
N VAL A 165 -9.73 16.84 10.55
CA VAL A 165 -9.00 15.56 10.43
C VAL A 165 -7.64 15.64 11.15
N VAL A 166 -6.90 16.75 10.96
CA VAL A 166 -5.63 16.97 11.65
C VAL A 166 -5.83 16.96 13.16
N ASP A 167 -6.88 17.62 13.67
CA ASP A 167 -7.18 17.69 15.10
C ASP A 167 -7.44 16.30 15.71
N ILE A 168 -8.16 15.43 14.99
CA ILE A 168 -8.44 14.04 15.40
C ILE A 168 -7.16 13.19 15.42
N LEU A 169 -6.30 13.35 14.40
CA LEU A 169 -5.17 12.46 14.15
C LEU A 169 -3.88 12.88 14.86
N SER A 170 -3.74 14.17 15.24
CA SER A 170 -2.48 14.76 15.71
C SER A 170 -1.90 14.07 16.94
N ALA A 171 -2.75 13.71 17.91
CA ALA A 171 -2.29 13.08 19.15
C ALA A 171 -1.66 11.71 18.89
N SER A 172 -2.27 10.89 18.04
CA SER A 172 -1.71 9.57 17.69
C SER A 172 -0.52 9.66 16.74
N ALA A 173 -0.46 10.68 15.89
CA ALA A 173 0.69 10.95 15.03
C ALA A 173 1.96 11.36 15.79
N GLY A 174 1.80 11.87 17.06
CA GLY A 174 2.92 12.23 17.92
C GLY A 174 3.86 13.28 17.33
N GLY A 175 3.36 14.16 16.45
CA GLY A 175 4.16 15.17 15.76
C GLY A 175 5.07 14.61 14.64
N ARG A 176 4.91 13.35 14.27
CA ARG A 176 5.71 12.74 13.20
C ARG A 176 5.23 13.26 11.83
N ASP A 177 6.16 13.87 11.11
CA ASP A 177 5.96 14.23 9.70
C ASP A 177 6.28 13.04 8.80
N VAL A 178 5.48 12.86 7.76
CA VAL A 178 5.67 11.81 6.75
C VAL A 178 5.70 12.42 5.36
N ASN A 179 6.29 11.72 4.39
CA ASN A 179 6.32 12.19 3.02
C ASN A 179 5.74 11.16 2.05
N ALA A 180 5.21 11.64 0.91
CA ALA A 180 4.58 10.82 -0.11
C ALA A 180 5.54 10.40 -1.25
N ARG A 181 6.86 10.48 -1.04
CA ARG A 181 7.84 10.06 -2.06
C ARG A 181 7.78 8.54 -2.24
N LEU A 182 7.84 8.10 -3.49
CA LEU A 182 7.95 6.69 -3.80
C LEU A 182 9.24 6.10 -3.23
N LEU A 183 9.14 4.93 -2.62
CA LEU A 183 10.27 4.07 -2.27
C LEU A 183 10.76 3.34 -3.53
N LEU A 184 9.86 2.66 -4.23
CA LEU A 184 10.14 1.83 -5.41
C LEU A 184 10.12 2.70 -6.68
N ARG A 185 11.12 3.57 -6.83
CA ARG A 185 11.19 4.48 -7.97
C ARG A 185 11.57 3.74 -9.25
N ASP A 186 11.00 4.15 -10.36
CA ASP A 186 11.25 3.57 -11.70
C ASP A 186 12.75 3.35 -11.98
N LYS A 187 13.58 4.36 -11.71
CA LYS A 187 15.03 4.31 -11.92
C LYS A 187 15.79 3.27 -11.07
N LEU A 188 15.14 2.70 -10.05
CA LEU A 188 15.74 1.66 -9.20
C LEU A 188 15.39 0.26 -9.71
N PHE A 189 14.48 0.15 -10.66
CA PHE A 189 14.09 -1.14 -11.24
C PHE A 189 15.19 -1.68 -12.14
N ASN A 190 15.55 -2.95 -11.94
CA ASN A 190 16.59 -3.59 -12.75
C ASN A 190 16.03 -4.05 -14.09
N GLU A 191 16.28 -3.27 -15.14
CA GLU A 191 15.83 -3.57 -16.51
C GLU A 191 16.72 -4.58 -17.26
N SER A 192 17.85 -5.00 -16.71
CA SER A 192 18.84 -5.82 -17.42
C SER A 192 18.33 -7.22 -17.75
N ASN A 193 17.38 -7.76 -16.99
CA ASN A 193 16.82 -9.08 -17.19
C ASN A 193 15.36 -9.10 -16.71
N VAL A 194 14.43 -8.70 -17.60
CA VAL A 194 13.01 -8.54 -17.27
C VAL A 194 12.18 -9.55 -18.04
N ASN A 195 11.41 -10.35 -17.32
CA ASN A 195 10.34 -11.16 -17.87
C ASN A 195 9.04 -10.35 -17.91
N THR A 196 8.38 -10.34 -19.04
CA THR A 196 7.10 -9.67 -19.22
C THR A 196 5.97 -10.67 -19.45
N SER A 197 4.83 -10.39 -18.86
CA SER A 197 3.62 -11.19 -19.07
C SER A 197 2.35 -10.35 -18.86
N PRO A 198 1.29 -10.58 -19.65
CA PRO A 198 0.01 -9.93 -19.42
C PRO A 198 -0.52 -10.21 -18.00
N TRP A 199 -1.24 -9.25 -17.44
CA TRP A 199 -2.05 -9.44 -16.24
C TRP A 199 -3.52 -9.21 -16.60
N PRO A 200 -4.28 -10.26 -16.95
CA PRO A 200 -5.67 -10.12 -17.34
C PRO A 200 -6.50 -9.57 -16.18
N LEU A 201 -7.19 -8.47 -16.41
CA LEU A 201 -8.09 -7.87 -15.44
C LEU A 201 -9.42 -8.63 -15.41
N ARG A 202 -9.93 -8.85 -14.21
CA ARG A 202 -11.25 -9.47 -13.99
C ARG A 202 -12.24 -8.40 -13.53
N PHE A 203 -13.53 -8.61 -13.76
CA PHE A 203 -14.58 -7.76 -13.21
C PHE A 203 -14.43 -7.58 -11.68
N ALA A 204 -14.05 -8.65 -10.97
CA ALA A 204 -13.88 -8.64 -9.52
C ALA A 204 -12.60 -7.90 -9.03
N ASP A 205 -11.75 -7.44 -9.92
CA ASP A 205 -10.58 -6.63 -9.55
C ASP A 205 -10.93 -5.15 -9.37
N PHE A 206 -12.13 -4.73 -9.79
CA PHE A 206 -12.60 -3.35 -9.71
C PHE A 206 -13.54 -3.14 -8.52
N ASP A 207 -13.47 -1.99 -7.90
CA ASP A 207 -14.30 -1.61 -6.78
C ASP A 207 -15.43 -0.63 -7.18
N ALA A 208 -16.19 -0.18 -6.19
CA ALA A 208 -17.33 0.71 -6.39
C ALA A 208 -16.94 2.11 -6.90
N VAL A 209 -15.68 2.49 -6.82
CA VAL A 209 -15.15 3.75 -7.37
C VAL A 209 -14.83 3.61 -8.87
N GLY A 210 -14.80 2.38 -9.38
CA GLY A 210 -14.58 2.09 -10.80
C GLY A 210 -13.11 1.88 -11.17
N HIS A 211 -12.21 1.80 -10.20
CA HIS A 211 -10.79 1.57 -10.41
C HIS A 211 -10.35 0.19 -9.91
N MET A 212 -9.21 -0.30 -10.40
CA MET A 212 -8.63 -1.52 -9.84
C MET A 212 -8.39 -1.33 -8.34
N ASN A 213 -9.08 -2.14 -7.52
CA ASN A 213 -9.00 -2.05 -6.07
C ASN A 213 -7.57 -2.26 -5.58
N ASN A 214 -7.15 -1.47 -4.58
CA ASN A 214 -5.79 -1.55 -4.05
C ASN A 214 -5.40 -2.95 -3.57
N ALA A 215 -6.35 -3.73 -3.06
CA ALA A 215 -6.12 -5.12 -2.65
C ALA A 215 -5.89 -6.05 -3.86
N ALA A 216 -6.42 -5.74 -5.04
CA ALA A 216 -6.22 -6.54 -6.24
C ALA A 216 -4.75 -6.54 -6.71
N TYR A 217 -3.99 -5.49 -6.43
CA TYR A 217 -2.54 -5.48 -6.68
C TYR A 217 -1.81 -6.49 -5.79
N CYS A 218 -2.28 -6.73 -4.57
CA CYS A 218 -1.69 -7.73 -3.68
C CYS A 218 -1.96 -9.17 -4.16
N VAL A 219 -2.93 -9.41 -5.05
CA VAL A 219 -3.10 -10.71 -5.70
C VAL A 219 -1.87 -11.07 -6.54
N ILE A 220 -1.24 -10.08 -7.19
CA ILE A 220 -0.02 -10.29 -7.98
C ILE A 220 1.13 -10.77 -7.08
N VAL A 221 1.25 -10.18 -5.89
CA VAL A 221 2.25 -10.59 -4.89
C VAL A 221 1.92 -11.98 -4.33
N GLU A 222 0.65 -12.29 -4.12
CA GLU A 222 0.20 -13.60 -3.64
C GLU A 222 0.50 -14.72 -4.65
N GLU A 223 0.32 -14.47 -5.95
CA GLU A 223 0.70 -15.42 -7.02
C GLU A 223 2.22 -15.69 -7.03
N PHE A 224 3.03 -14.66 -6.76
CA PHE A 224 4.47 -14.84 -6.58
C PHE A 224 4.77 -15.76 -5.39
N LEU A 225 4.17 -15.51 -4.23
CA LEU A 225 4.37 -16.34 -3.03
C LEU A 225 3.88 -17.79 -3.23
N ALA A 226 2.83 -17.99 -4.01
CA ALA A 226 2.35 -19.33 -4.37
C ALA A 226 3.35 -20.12 -5.19
N ALA A 227 4.09 -19.43 -6.09
CA ALA A 227 5.12 -20.02 -6.95
C ALA A 227 6.48 -20.19 -6.23
N HIS A 228 6.79 -19.36 -5.22
CA HIS A 228 8.07 -19.32 -4.52
C HIS A 228 7.90 -19.68 -3.04
N ARG A 229 7.74 -20.96 -2.77
CA ARG A 229 7.43 -21.49 -1.44
C ARG A 229 8.56 -21.38 -0.41
N ASP A 230 9.74 -21.01 -0.82
CA ASP A 230 10.91 -20.67 0.01
C ASP A 230 10.80 -19.26 0.58
N VAL A 231 10.06 -18.35 -0.05
CA VAL A 231 9.73 -17.03 0.49
C VAL A 231 8.63 -17.17 1.53
N ARG A 232 9.02 -17.14 2.80
CA ARG A 232 8.12 -17.36 3.95
C ARG A 232 8.24 -16.22 4.94
N ALA A 233 7.28 -16.12 5.86
CA ALA A 233 7.40 -15.20 6.99
C ALA A 233 8.61 -15.58 7.89
N PRO A 234 9.35 -14.58 8.42
CA PRO A 234 9.09 -13.16 8.30
C PRO A 234 9.40 -12.60 6.90
N LEU A 235 8.46 -11.83 6.35
CA LEU A 235 8.62 -11.19 5.04
C LEU A 235 8.04 -9.77 5.04
N ARG A 236 8.47 -8.98 4.07
CA ARG A 236 7.88 -7.67 3.78
C ARG A 236 7.33 -7.65 2.35
N ALA A 237 6.15 -7.06 2.18
CA ALA A 237 5.60 -6.69 0.89
C ALA A 237 5.41 -5.16 0.82
N VAL A 238 5.79 -4.57 -0.29
CA VAL A 238 5.57 -3.15 -0.59
C VAL A 238 4.81 -3.04 -1.89
N VAL A 239 3.72 -2.30 -1.88
CA VAL A 239 2.93 -1.96 -3.08
C VAL A 239 2.82 -0.44 -3.15
N GLU A 240 3.26 0.14 -4.24
CA GLU A 240 3.10 1.56 -4.53
C GLU A 240 2.22 1.76 -5.74
N HIS A 241 1.20 2.61 -5.58
CA HIS A 241 0.26 2.98 -6.61
C HIS A 241 0.70 4.30 -7.25
N VAL A 242 0.91 4.33 -8.55
CA VAL A 242 1.42 5.49 -9.28
C VAL A 242 0.31 6.14 -10.09
N VAL A 243 -0.37 5.32 -10.90
CA VAL A 243 -1.55 5.69 -11.69
C VAL A 243 -2.56 4.57 -11.53
N GLN A 244 -3.84 4.91 -11.44
CA GLN A 244 -4.90 3.91 -11.34
C GLN A 244 -4.99 3.10 -12.64
N VAL A 245 -5.32 1.81 -12.51
CA VAL A 245 -5.68 0.95 -13.64
C VAL A 245 -7.19 0.98 -13.80
N GLU A 246 -7.63 1.29 -15.02
CA GLU A 246 -9.05 1.43 -15.37
C GLU A 246 -9.58 0.20 -16.12
N PRO A 247 -10.90 -0.01 -16.13
CA PRO A 247 -11.52 -1.04 -16.96
C PRO A 247 -11.16 -0.89 -18.44
N GLY A 248 -10.85 -2.01 -19.09
CA GLY A 248 -10.50 -2.03 -20.51
C GLY A 248 -9.04 -1.76 -20.83
N GLN A 249 -8.21 -1.49 -19.84
CA GLN A 249 -6.77 -1.45 -19.99
C GLN A 249 -6.16 -2.85 -19.96
N ASP A 250 -5.02 -3.03 -20.62
CA ASP A 250 -4.28 -4.30 -20.70
C ASP A 250 -2.93 -4.16 -19.98
N PRO A 251 -2.89 -4.30 -18.66
CA PRO A 251 -1.65 -4.19 -17.92
C PRO A 251 -0.72 -5.39 -18.15
N VAL A 252 0.57 -5.08 -18.15
CA VAL A 252 1.66 -6.06 -18.32
C VAL A 252 2.53 -6.01 -17.07
N ARG A 253 2.84 -7.17 -16.52
CA ARG A 253 3.83 -7.33 -15.45
C ARG A 253 5.22 -7.33 -16.05
N HIS A 254 6.09 -6.51 -15.52
CA HIS A 254 7.52 -6.49 -15.77
C HIS A 254 8.20 -6.98 -14.50
N ILE A 255 8.76 -8.17 -14.51
CA ILE A 255 9.36 -8.83 -13.35
C ILE A 255 10.87 -8.92 -13.58
N ALA A 256 11.66 -8.29 -12.72
CA ALA A 256 13.11 -8.42 -12.73
C ALA A 256 13.50 -9.84 -12.30
N SER A 257 14.31 -10.51 -13.12
CA SER A 257 14.72 -11.90 -12.92
C SER A 257 16.09 -11.98 -12.24
N GLY A 258 16.30 -13.08 -11.51
CA GLY A 258 17.59 -13.40 -10.90
C GLY A 258 17.68 -13.16 -9.40
N ASN A 259 16.64 -12.61 -8.80
CA ASN A 259 16.56 -12.41 -7.34
C ASN A 259 15.60 -13.44 -6.71
N ALA A 260 15.85 -13.78 -5.44
CA ALA A 260 14.90 -14.54 -4.63
C ALA A 260 13.66 -13.72 -4.27
N ASP A 261 13.75 -12.40 -4.39
CA ASP A 261 12.68 -11.45 -4.08
C ASP A 261 11.87 -11.12 -5.35
N LEU A 262 10.61 -10.76 -5.17
CA LEU A 262 9.81 -10.14 -6.22
C LEU A 262 10.22 -8.68 -6.40
N GLU A 263 10.66 -8.32 -7.60
CA GLU A 263 10.73 -6.93 -8.08
C GLU A 263 9.83 -6.81 -9.29
N LEU A 264 8.76 -6.02 -9.20
CA LEU A 264 7.74 -5.95 -10.24
C LEU A 264 7.29 -4.52 -10.50
N GLN A 265 7.09 -4.21 -11.78
CA GLN A 265 6.31 -3.06 -12.23
C GLN A 265 5.09 -3.55 -13.01
N LEU A 266 3.93 -2.96 -12.72
CA LEU A 266 2.73 -3.12 -13.54
C LEU A 266 2.62 -1.92 -14.47
N ARG A 267 2.61 -2.17 -15.76
CA ARG A 267 2.59 -1.12 -16.80
C ARG A 267 1.42 -1.28 -17.76
N VAL A 268 0.90 -0.16 -18.22
CA VAL A 268 0.00 -0.07 -19.38
C VAL A 268 0.72 0.77 -20.42
N GLY A 269 1.09 0.15 -21.53
CA GLY A 269 2.02 0.76 -22.49
C GLY A 269 3.36 1.12 -21.83
N SER A 270 3.80 2.36 -21.95
CA SER A 270 5.04 2.86 -21.32
C SER A 270 4.83 3.39 -19.89
N THR A 271 3.59 3.52 -19.44
CA THR A 271 3.26 4.12 -18.14
C THR A 271 3.31 3.09 -17.03
N MET A 272 4.08 3.36 -15.96
CA MET A 272 4.07 2.56 -14.75
C MET A 272 2.85 2.91 -13.90
N HIS A 273 1.99 1.93 -13.66
CA HIS A 273 0.79 2.06 -12.84
C HIS A 273 1.03 1.67 -11.38
N ALA A 274 1.86 0.67 -11.15
CA ALA A 274 2.27 0.27 -9.81
C ALA A 274 3.70 -0.29 -9.81
N ALA A 275 4.35 -0.20 -8.64
CA ALA A 275 5.61 -0.88 -8.35
C ALA A 275 5.44 -1.74 -7.10
N MET A 276 6.04 -2.93 -7.11
CA MET A 276 5.91 -3.90 -6.03
C MET A 276 7.25 -4.55 -5.72
N TRP A 277 7.45 -4.80 -4.45
CA TRP A 277 8.53 -5.62 -3.94
C TRP A 277 8.00 -6.58 -2.88
N CYS A 278 8.47 -7.82 -2.87
CA CYS A 278 8.20 -8.78 -1.80
C CYS A 278 9.41 -9.69 -1.60
N GLY A 279 9.84 -9.82 -0.36
CA GLY A 279 10.98 -10.66 -0.01
C GLY A 279 11.12 -10.85 1.49
N LEU A 280 12.16 -11.59 1.89
CA LEU A 280 12.45 -11.84 3.30
C LEU A 280 12.76 -10.52 4.03
N ASN A 281 12.17 -10.37 5.20
CA ASN A 281 12.43 -9.28 6.14
C ASN A 281 13.29 -9.83 7.27
N PRO A 282 14.62 -9.55 7.28
CA PRO A 282 15.55 -10.14 8.24
C PRO A 282 15.34 -9.65 9.68
#